data_6b590c026c8dd8e1166c68bb493903c8
#
_entry.id   6b590c026c8dd8e1166c68bb493903c8
#
_cell.length_a   1.000
_cell.length_b   1.000
_cell.length_c   1.000
_cell.angle_alpha   90.00
_cell.angle_beta   90.00
_cell.angle_gamma   90.00
#
_symmetry.space_group_name_H-M   'P 1'
#
loop_
_entity.id
_entity.type
_entity.pdbx_description
1 polymer ?
#
loop_
_entity_poly.entity_id
_entity_poly.type
_entity_poly.pdbx_seq_one_letter_code
_entity_poly.pdbx_strand_id
1 'polypeptide(L)'
;MPSSTSTSRPSRARLAAAILAGMLGMALALEGLMRLLPVTSVTDSGYYLDPRVATYQPHRRLWTSTGWAFRNARRHRTNNLGFIAARDSVPRPEAVGLIGDSYVESSMLATSARPAAQLERMMPGRLVYALGSPGTSLLDYAERIRFARRQLGIRDFVVFVEKRDVPHSLCGSGNIAASCLDRRTLRPRVE
;
A
#
# COMPACT_ATOMS: atom_id res chain seq x y z
N MET A 1 -63.95 2.95 -33.88
CA MET A 1 -63.95 3.26 -32.42
C MET A 1 -62.53 3.02 -31.90
N PRO A 2 -61.82 4.02 -31.42
CA PRO A 2 -60.51 3.79 -30.84
C PRO A 2 -60.67 3.29 -29.39
N SER A 3 -60.04 2.17 -29.07
CA SER A 3 -59.97 1.64 -27.73
C SER A 3 -59.04 2.48 -26.85
N SER A 4 -59.62 3.13 -25.84
CA SER A 4 -58.86 3.86 -24.83
C SER A 4 -58.09 2.90 -23.92
N THR A 5 -56.79 2.76 -24.09
CA THR A 5 -55.91 2.05 -23.16
C THR A 5 -55.78 2.90 -21.88
N SER A 6 -56.45 2.50 -20.82
CA SER A 6 -56.33 3.05 -19.48
C SER A 6 -54.95 2.73 -18.91
N THR A 7 -54.04 3.70 -18.93
CA THR A 7 -52.74 3.59 -18.22
C THR A 7 -52.96 3.81 -16.71
N SER A 8 -53.07 2.74 -15.94
CA SER A 8 -53.17 2.82 -14.48
C SER A 8 -51.86 3.40 -13.91
N ARG A 9 -51.94 4.46 -13.11
CA ARG A 9 -50.79 5.05 -12.41
C ARG A 9 -50.18 4.01 -11.44
N PRO A 10 -48.85 3.80 -11.45
CA PRO A 10 -48.22 2.85 -10.52
C PRO A 10 -48.46 3.29 -9.08
N SER A 11 -48.69 2.35 -8.17
CA SER A 11 -48.81 2.65 -6.75
C SER A 11 -47.48 3.22 -6.21
N ARG A 12 -47.55 4.11 -5.20
CA ARG A 12 -46.35 4.70 -4.57
C ARG A 12 -45.34 3.64 -4.12
N ALA A 13 -45.80 2.49 -3.64
CA ALA A 13 -44.94 1.38 -3.25
C ALA A 13 -44.19 0.77 -4.46
N ARG A 14 -44.86 0.59 -5.62
CA ARG A 14 -44.18 0.09 -6.83
C ARG A 14 -43.14 1.08 -7.35
N LEU A 15 -43.43 2.39 -7.29
CA LEU A 15 -42.50 3.42 -7.67
C LEU A 15 -41.26 3.42 -6.76
N ALA A 16 -41.46 3.36 -5.44
CA ALA A 16 -40.40 3.28 -4.47
C ALA A 16 -39.52 2.02 -4.68
N ALA A 17 -40.15 0.87 -4.90
CA ALA A 17 -39.44 -0.39 -5.18
C ALA A 17 -38.60 -0.28 -6.47
N ALA A 18 -39.14 0.31 -7.53
CA ALA A 18 -38.40 0.50 -8.78
C ALA A 18 -37.20 1.45 -8.62
N ILE A 19 -37.34 2.53 -7.82
CA ILE A 19 -36.23 3.45 -7.51
C ILE A 19 -35.14 2.70 -6.72
N LEU A 20 -35.50 1.97 -5.68
CA LEU A 20 -34.52 1.21 -4.87
C LEU A 20 -33.82 0.14 -5.71
N ALA A 21 -34.53 -0.58 -6.55
CA ALA A 21 -33.94 -1.56 -7.46
C ALA A 21 -32.98 -0.90 -8.47
N GLY A 22 -33.33 0.26 -9.00
CA GLY A 22 -32.47 1.05 -9.88
C GLY A 22 -31.20 1.53 -9.18
N MET A 23 -31.31 2.04 -7.95
CA MET A 23 -30.17 2.45 -7.13
C MET A 23 -29.24 1.27 -6.82
N LEU A 24 -29.79 0.14 -6.42
CA LEU A 24 -29.02 -1.09 -6.16
C LEU A 24 -28.33 -1.58 -7.45
N GLY A 25 -29.03 -1.62 -8.57
CA GLY A 25 -28.46 -1.99 -9.87
C GLY A 25 -27.31 -1.08 -10.28
N MET A 26 -27.46 0.23 -10.10
CA MET A 26 -26.38 1.21 -10.37
C MET A 26 -25.18 0.98 -9.44
N ALA A 27 -25.41 0.77 -8.15
CA ALA A 27 -24.34 0.52 -7.19
C ALA A 27 -23.55 -0.77 -7.54
N LEU A 28 -24.26 -1.85 -7.89
CA LEU A 28 -23.62 -3.10 -8.31
C LEU A 28 -22.86 -2.96 -9.63
N ALA A 29 -23.40 -2.21 -10.59
CA ALA A 29 -22.71 -1.93 -11.84
C ALA A 29 -21.43 -1.10 -11.62
N LEU A 30 -21.49 -0.08 -10.76
CA LEU A 30 -20.34 0.74 -10.41
C LEU A 30 -19.28 -0.08 -9.67
N GLU A 31 -19.67 -0.91 -8.72
CA GLU A 31 -18.75 -1.79 -7.99
C GLU A 31 -18.08 -2.78 -8.97
N GLY A 32 -18.84 -3.40 -9.87
CA GLY A 32 -18.29 -4.28 -10.90
C GLY A 32 -17.28 -3.55 -11.81
N LEU A 33 -17.62 -2.34 -12.24
CA LEU A 33 -16.73 -1.51 -13.04
C LEU A 33 -15.43 -1.17 -12.28
N MET A 34 -15.53 -0.75 -11.01
CA MET A 34 -14.36 -0.42 -10.19
C MET A 34 -13.43 -1.62 -9.97
N ARG A 35 -13.97 -2.84 -9.90
CA ARG A 35 -13.15 -4.07 -9.80
C ARG A 35 -12.42 -4.44 -11.10
N LEU A 36 -12.93 -4.03 -12.24
CA LEU A 36 -12.31 -4.26 -13.55
C LEU A 36 -11.23 -3.22 -13.88
N LEU A 37 -11.38 -2.02 -13.37
CA LEU A 37 -10.44 -0.92 -13.61
C LEU A 37 -9.19 -1.05 -12.74
N PRO A 38 -8.02 -0.60 -13.20
CA PRO A 38 -6.78 -0.62 -12.44
C PRO A 38 -6.75 0.52 -11.39
N VAL A 39 -7.74 0.55 -10.52
CA VAL A 39 -7.83 1.54 -9.44
C VAL A 39 -6.72 1.28 -8.43
N THR A 40 -6.03 2.34 -8.01
CA THR A 40 -4.96 2.26 -7.02
C THR A 40 -5.47 1.70 -5.69
N SER A 41 -4.86 0.63 -5.21
CA SER A 41 -5.21 -0.05 -3.96
C SER A 41 -4.06 -0.10 -2.94
N VAL A 42 -3.12 0.84 -3.04
CA VAL A 42 -1.94 0.94 -2.15
C VAL A 42 -2.21 1.65 -0.81
N THR A 43 -3.44 1.97 -0.49
CA THR A 43 -3.81 2.65 0.77
C THR A 43 -4.05 1.71 1.95
N ASP A 44 -4.00 0.40 1.72
CA ASP A 44 -4.34 -0.61 2.73
C ASP A 44 -3.10 -1.15 3.46
N SER A 45 -2.15 -0.28 3.77
CA SER A 45 -1.05 -0.63 4.68
C SER A 45 -1.55 -0.73 6.12
N GLY A 46 -0.99 -1.67 6.88
CA GLY A 46 -1.38 -1.93 8.27
C GLY A 46 -0.37 -2.86 8.95
N TYR A 47 -0.69 -3.30 10.15
CA TYR A 47 0.19 -4.09 11.00
C TYR A 47 -0.19 -5.58 10.95
N TYR A 48 0.01 -6.22 9.80
CA TYR A 48 -0.48 -7.58 9.54
C TYR A 48 0.37 -8.70 10.16
N LEU A 49 1.67 -8.50 10.29
CA LEU A 49 2.62 -9.52 10.74
C LEU A 49 3.32 -9.18 12.05
N ASP A 50 3.63 -7.91 12.26
CA ASP A 50 4.27 -7.40 13.47
C ASP A 50 3.56 -6.10 13.85
N PRO A 51 3.18 -5.90 15.13
CA PRO A 51 2.43 -4.72 15.57
C PRO A 51 3.22 -3.40 15.46
N ARG A 52 4.49 -3.46 15.10
CA ARG A 52 5.38 -2.30 14.95
C ARG A 52 5.86 -2.08 13.53
N VAL A 53 5.48 -2.96 12.59
CA VAL A 53 5.95 -2.90 11.21
C VAL A 53 4.76 -2.79 10.26
N ALA A 54 4.51 -1.58 9.77
CA ALA A 54 3.48 -1.33 8.78
C ALA A 54 3.90 -1.94 7.42
N THR A 55 3.05 -2.79 6.88
CA THR A 55 3.19 -3.46 5.58
C THR A 55 1.82 -3.59 4.92
N TYR A 56 1.76 -4.19 3.74
CA TYR A 56 0.51 -4.71 3.19
C TYR A 56 0.25 -6.12 3.69
N GLN A 57 -0.95 -6.62 3.45
CA GLN A 57 -1.26 -8.04 3.66
C GLN A 57 -0.33 -8.90 2.79
N PRO A 58 0.26 -9.99 3.33
CA PRO A 58 1.10 -10.91 2.56
C PRO A 58 0.38 -11.49 1.34
N HIS A 59 1.12 -11.67 0.25
CA HIS A 59 0.66 -12.26 -1.01
C HIS A 59 -0.54 -11.56 -1.68
N ARG A 60 -0.83 -10.33 -1.28
CA ARG A 60 -1.91 -9.53 -1.86
C ARG A 60 -1.56 -9.03 -3.26
N ARG A 61 -2.55 -8.99 -4.14
CA ARG A 61 -2.44 -8.34 -5.45
C ARG A 61 -2.92 -6.90 -5.32
N LEU A 62 -2.11 -5.97 -5.80
CA LEU A 62 -2.34 -4.53 -5.73
C LEU A 62 -2.26 -3.93 -7.13
N TRP A 63 -3.00 -2.86 -7.35
CA TRP A 63 -2.85 -1.99 -8.51
C TRP A 63 -2.30 -0.63 -8.10
N THR A 64 -1.47 -0.07 -8.96
CA THR A 64 -1.10 1.35 -8.91
C THR A 64 -1.38 1.98 -10.26
N SER A 65 -1.91 3.18 -10.27
CA SER A 65 -2.15 3.97 -11.47
C SER A 65 -2.12 5.45 -11.13
N THR A 66 -2.03 6.31 -12.16
CA THR A 66 -1.95 7.76 -11.97
C THR A 66 -3.08 8.45 -12.67
N GLY A 67 -3.83 9.26 -11.92
CA GLY A 67 -4.90 10.11 -12.42
C GLY A 67 -6.11 9.34 -12.96
N TRP A 68 -7.09 10.07 -13.43
CA TRP A 68 -8.37 9.53 -13.92
C TRP A 68 -8.24 8.66 -15.18
N ALA A 69 -7.17 8.86 -15.96
CA ALA A 69 -6.90 8.07 -17.16
C ALA A 69 -6.12 6.77 -16.88
N PHE A 70 -5.98 6.39 -15.61
CA PHE A 70 -5.24 5.20 -15.17
C PHE A 70 -3.85 5.06 -15.81
N ARG A 71 -3.17 6.20 -16.01
CA ARG A 71 -1.83 6.19 -16.62
C ARG A 71 -0.86 5.40 -15.75
N ASN A 72 0.13 4.77 -16.39
CA ASN A 72 1.14 3.98 -15.72
C ASN A 72 0.55 2.87 -14.82
N ALA A 73 -0.58 2.28 -15.22
CA ALA A 73 -1.22 1.21 -14.48
C ALA A 73 -0.26 0.01 -14.34
N ARG A 74 -0.02 -0.42 -13.10
CA ARG A 74 0.88 -1.53 -12.78
C ARG A 74 0.23 -2.47 -11.79
N ARG A 75 0.43 -3.75 -12.01
CA ARG A 75 -0.01 -4.79 -11.09
C ARG A 75 1.18 -5.25 -10.26
N HIS A 76 0.99 -5.32 -8.96
CA HIS A 76 1.98 -5.79 -8.00
C HIS A 76 1.45 -6.97 -7.21
N ARG A 77 2.37 -7.74 -6.65
CA ARG A 77 2.09 -8.71 -5.61
C ARG A 77 3.02 -8.39 -4.43
N THR A 78 2.47 -8.39 -3.23
CA THR A 78 3.28 -8.33 -2.03
C THR A 78 3.91 -9.69 -1.76
N ASN A 79 5.10 -9.69 -1.17
CA ASN A 79 5.79 -10.91 -0.77
C ASN A 79 5.19 -11.51 0.52
N ASN A 80 5.80 -12.58 1.02
CA ASN A 80 5.42 -13.24 2.28
C ASN A 80 5.49 -12.34 3.52
N LEU A 81 6.21 -11.21 3.46
CA LEU A 81 6.31 -10.21 4.53
C LEU A 81 5.47 -8.96 4.26
N GLY A 82 4.63 -8.96 3.22
CA GLY A 82 3.75 -7.84 2.90
C GLY A 82 4.44 -6.66 2.21
N PHE A 83 5.67 -6.76 1.76
CA PHE A 83 6.33 -5.70 0.99
C PHE A 83 6.12 -5.89 -0.51
N ILE A 84 6.00 -4.79 -1.27
CA ILE A 84 5.99 -4.85 -2.73
C ILE A 84 7.41 -5.16 -3.23
N ALA A 85 7.71 -6.42 -3.44
CA ALA A 85 9.04 -6.91 -3.80
C ALA A 85 8.98 -7.89 -4.97
N ALA A 86 10.13 -8.13 -5.60
CA ALA A 86 10.25 -9.04 -6.73
C ALA A 86 10.12 -10.51 -6.32
N ARG A 87 10.40 -10.82 -5.05
CA ARG A 87 10.47 -12.19 -4.52
C ARG A 87 10.05 -12.24 -3.05
N ASP A 88 9.77 -13.42 -2.57
CA ASP A 88 9.59 -13.70 -1.14
C ASP A 88 10.93 -13.53 -0.40
N SER A 89 10.85 -13.08 0.84
CA SER A 89 12.02 -12.92 1.71
C SER A 89 12.19 -14.18 2.56
N VAL A 90 13.38 -14.73 2.53
CA VAL A 90 13.80 -15.88 3.35
C VAL A 90 14.99 -15.49 4.22
N PRO A 91 15.22 -16.16 5.36
CA PRO A 91 16.40 -15.91 6.19
C PRO A 91 17.68 -16.01 5.37
N ARG A 92 18.44 -14.92 5.31
CA ARG A 92 19.69 -14.80 4.54
C ARG A 92 20.58 -13.71 5.13
N PRO A 93 21.52 -14.07 6.01
CA PRO A 93 22.37 -13.10 6.72
C PRO A 93 23.23 -12.21 5.82
N GLU A 94 23.60 -12.70 4.64
CA GLU A 94 24.42 -12.00 3.65
C GLU A 94 23.61 -11.07 2.72
N ALA A 95 22.27 -11.11 2.80
CA ALA A 95 21.44 -10.17 2.05
C ALA A 95 21.55 -8.75 2.60
N VAL A 96 21.22 -7.76 1.77
CA VAL A 96 21.13 -6.37 2.17
C VAL A 96 19.68 -5.98 2.34
N GLY A 97 19.31 -5.39 3.47
CA GLY A 97 18.00 -4.80 3.69
C GLY A 97 17.99 -3.35 3.20
N LEU A 98 17.18 -3.05 2.18
CA LEU A 98 16.95 -1.66 1.75
C LEU A 98 15.73 -1.11 2.47
N ILE A 99 15.95 -0.19 3.40
CA ILE A 99 14.96 0.42 4.27
C ILE A 99 14.57 1.80 3.75
N GLY A 100 13.29 2.13 3.82
CA GLY A 100 12.78 3.46 3.47
C GLY A 100 11.25 3.49 3.38
N ASP A 101 10.72 4.53 2.84
CA ASP A 101 9.29 4.79 2.64
C ASP A 101 8.78 4.36 1.24
N SER A 102 7.88 5.15 0.68
CA SER A 102 7.35 4.97 -0.68
C SER A 102 8.41 5.10 -1.77
N TYR A 103 9.52 5.79 -1.53
CA TYR A 103 10.63 5.88 -2.50
C TYR A 103 11.38 4.55 -2.63
N VAL A 104 11.48 3.76 -1.57
CA VAL A 104 12.05 2.40 -1.63
C VAL A 104 11.03 1.43 -2.23
N GLU A 105 9.75 1.53 -1.88
CA GLU A 105 8.68 0.73 -2.47
C GLU A 105 8.59 0.96 -3.98
N SER A 106 8.60 2.23 -4.40
CA SER A 106 8.60 2.68 -5.79
C SER A 106 7.58 1.94 -6.67
N SER A 107 6.34 1.79 -6.17
CA SER A 107 5.27 1.05 -6.86
C SER A 107 4.92 1.62 -8.24
N MET A 108 5.27 2.89 -8.50
CA MET A 108 5.11 3.54 -9.81
C MET A 108 6.13 3.08 -10.85
N LEU A 109 7.19 2.38 -10.46
CA LEU A 109 8.24 1.90 -11.33
C LEU A 109 8.06 0.42 -11.70
N ALA A 110 8.58 0.04 -12.88
CA ALA A 110 8.75 -1.37 -13.21
C ALA A 110 9.68 -2.04 -12.20
N THR A 111 9.46 -3.31 -11.87
CA THR A 111 10.23 -4.04 -10.87
C THR A 111 11.74 -3.93 -11.07
N SER A 112 12.21 -4.03 -12.31
CA SER A 112 13.64 -3.90 -12.67
C SER A 112 14.21 -2.50 -12.50
N ALA A 113 13.35 -1.47 -12.45
CA ALA A 113 13.77 -0.07 -12.29
C ALA A 113 13.71 0.40 -10.83
N ARG A 114 13.18 -0.41 -9.91
CA ARG A 114 13.07 -0.05 -8.50
C ARG A 114 14.42 0.00 -7.80
N PRO A 115 14.59 0.83 -6.74
CA PRO A 115 15.85 0.98 -6.04
C PRO A 115 16.50 -0.33 -5.61
N ALA A 116 15.72 -1.28 -5.07
CA ALA A 116 16.25 -2.57 -4.67
C ALA A 116 16.86 -3.38 -5.83
N ALA A 117 16.19 -3.40 -6.98
CA ALA A 117 16.70 -4.08 -8.17
C ALA A 117 17.94 -3.38 -8.76
N GLN A 118 18.01 -2.05 -8.66
CA GLN A 118 19.17 -1.28 -9.07
C GLN A 118 20.36 -1.58 -8.17
N LEU A 119 20.15 -1.52 -6.85
CA LEU A 119 21.18 -1.80 -5.86
C LEU A 119 21.72 -3.23 -5.99
N GLU A 120 20.83 -4.21 -6.19
CA GLU A 120 21.22 -5.62 -6.41
C GLU A 120 22.11 -5.79 -7.64
N ARG A 121 21.86 -5.05 -8.73
CA ARG A 121 22.74 -5.05 -9.92
C ARG A 121 24.13 -4.46 -9.64
N MET A 122 24.20 -3.49 -8.72
CA MET A 122 25.47 -2.84 -8.34
C MET A 122 26.27 -3.68 -7.33
N MET A 123 25.65 -4.73 -6.74
CA MET A 123 26.26 -5.59 -5.72
C MET A 123 26.22 -7.06 -6.17
N PRO A 124 27.03 -7.47 -7.16
CA PRO A 124 26.99 -8.83 -7.70
C PRO A 124 27.15 -9.90 -6.57
N GLY A 125 26.30 -10.93 -6.62
CA GLY A 125 26.30 -12.01 -5.64
C GLY A 125 25.55 -11.71 -4.34
N ARG A 126 25.04 -10.49 -4.14
CA ARG A 126 24.22 -10.14 -2.96
C ARG A 126 22.76 -9.91 -3.35
N LEU A 127 21.84 -10.50 -2.60
CA LEU A 127 20.41 -10.18 -2.73
C LEU A 127 20.07 -8.91 -1.97
N VAL A 128 19.14 -8.13 -2.51
CA VAL A 128 18.61 -6.94 -1.86
C VAL A 128 17.11 -7.14 -1.57
N TYR A 129 16.73 -7.09 -0.31
CA TYR A 129 15.34 -7.13 0.11
C TYR A 129 14.79 -5.71 0.26
N ALA A 130 13.79 -5.38 -0.58
CA ALA A 130 13.07 -4.12 -0.46
C ALA A 130 12.15 -4.17 0.76
N LEU A 131 12.42 -3.33 1.74
CA LEU A 131 11.68 -3.21 2.98
C LEU A 131 11.13 -1.78 3.12
N GLY A 132 10.53 -1.28 2.04
CA GLY A 132 9.88 0.03 1.97
C GLY A 132 8.37 -0.08 2.14
N SER A 133 7.77 0.92 2.79
CA SER A 133 6.32 1.03 2.92
C SER A 133 5.93 2.51 2.95
N PRO A 134 4.86 2.93 2.23
CA PRO A 134 4.49 4.33 2.15
C PRO A 134 3.98 4.86 3.50
N GLY A 135 4.14 6.17 3.71
CA GLY A 135 3.68 6.86 4.90
C GLY A 135 4.42 6.47 6.18
N THR A 136 5.65 5.98 6.09
CA THR A 136 6.52 5.61 7.21
C THR A 136 7.69 6.56 7.34
N SER A 137 8.31 6.62 8.51
CA SER A 137 9.37 7.55 8.85
C SER A 137 10.50 6.89 9.66
N LEU A 138 11.42 7.65 10.24
CA LEU A 138 12.64 7.14 10.86
C LEU A 138 12.39 6.12 11.98
N LEU A 139 11.33 6.25 12.78
CA LEU A 139 11.01 5.28 13.84
C LEU A 139 10.56 3.94 13.25
N ASP A 140 9.76 3.99 12.18
CA ASP A 140 9.36 2.78 11.45
C ASP A 140 10.55 2.09 10.80
N TYR A 141 11.51 2.88 10.30
CA TYR A 141 12.75 2.34 9.73
C TYR A 141 13.54 1.57 10.78
N ALA A 142 13.65 2.11 12.01
CA ALA A 142 14.31 1.42 13.12
C ALA A 142 13.60 0.10 13.49
N GLU A 143 12.27 0.09 13.58
CA GLU A 143 11.50 -1.12 13.84
C GLU A 143 11.64 -2.15 12.71
N ARG A 144 11.66 -1.69 11.47
CA ARG A 144 11.85 -2.55 10.30
C ARG A 144 13.24 -3.18 10.24
N ILE A 145 14.28 -2.44 10.64
CA ILE A 145 15.64 -2.98 10.81
C ILE A 145 15.65 -4.07 11.89
N ARG A 146 15.02 -3.81 13.06
CA ARG A 146 14.92 -4.81 14.14
C ARG A 146 14.17 -6.06 13.69
N PHE A 147 13.06 -5.87 12.97
CA PHE A 147 12.28 -6.95 12.38
C PHE A 147 13.10 -7.79 11.40
N ALA A 148 13.77 -7.16 10.43
CA ALA A 148 14.57 -7.84 9.43
C ALA A 148 15.77 -8.60 10.05
N ARG A 149 16.39 -8.03 11.08
CA ARG A 149 17.44 -8.75 11.84
C ARG A 149 16.91 -9.99 12.52
N ARG A 150 15.74 -9.92 13.15
CA ARG A 150 15.16 -11.07 13.86
C ARG A 150 14.62 -12.13 12.91
N GLN A 151 13.90 -11.72 11.86
CA GLN A 151 13.18 -12.65 10.98
C GLN A 151 14.04 -13.19 9.83
N LEU A 152 14.98 -12.39 9.35
CA LEU A 152 15.77 -12.72 8.16
C LEU A 152 17.27 -12.87 8.45
N GLY A 153 17.72 -12.54 9.65
CA GLY A 153 19.13 -12.59 10.04
C GLY A 153 20.00 -11.53 9.35
N ILE A 154 19.42 -10.58 8.63
CA ILE A 154 20.14 -9.55 7.87
C ILE A 154 21.00 -8.70 8.80
N ARG A 155 22.23 -8.44 8.37
CA ARG A 155 23.21 -7.62 9.12
C ARG A 155 23.50 -6.29 8.47
N ASP A 156 23.43 -6.21 7.15
CA ASP A 156 23.78 -5.04 6.36
C ASP A 156 22.51 -4.34 5.88
N PHE A 157 22.43 -3.05 6.12
CA PHE A 157 21.29 -2.22 5.76
C PHE A 157 21.73 -0.98 4.99
N VAL A 158 20.98 -0.65 3.96
CA VAL A 158 20.99 0.64 3.30
C VAL A 158 19.70 1.35 3.68
N VAL A 159 19.80 2.51 4.31
CA VAL A 159 18.64 3.31 4.71
C VAL A 159 18.52 4.50 3.75
N PHE A 160 17.40 4.52 3.03
CA PHE A 160 17.07 5.62 2.13
C PHE A 160 16.23 6.63 2.92
N VAL A 161 16.80 7.80 3.16
CA VAL A 161 16.17 8.89 3.94
C VAL A 161 15.89 10.06 3.01
N GLU A 162 14.66 10.51 2.94
CA GLU A 162 14.30 11.75 2.25
C GLU A 162 14.11 12.87 3.27
N LYS A 163 14.16 14.14 2.81
CA LYS A 163 14.15 15.30 3.72
C LYS A 163 12.89 15.44 4.58
N ARG A 164 11.76 14.84 4.18
CA ARG A 164 10.49 14.87 4.93
C ARG A 164 10.43 13.81 6.01
N ASP A 165 11.26 12.77 5.96
CA ASP A 165 11.26 11.70 6.97
C ASP A 165 11.52 12.23 8.37
N VAL A 166 12.38 13.25 8.48
CA VAL A 166 12.69 13.91 9.76
C VAL A 166 11.43 14.60 10.34
N PRO A 167 10.80 15.59 9.66
CA PRO A 167 9.58 16.20 10.19
C PRO A 167 8.41 15.22 10.30
N HIS A 168 8.29 14.22 9.43
CA HIS A 168 7.27 13.18 9.50
C HIS A 168 7.45 12.24 10.71
N SER A 169 8.64 12.18 11.28
CA SER A 169 8.88 11.44 12.52
C SER A 169 8.35 12.14 13.77
N LEU A 170 7.91 13.38 13.68
CA LEU A 170 7.41 14.16 14.81
C LEU A 170 5.90 13.94 14.99
N CYS A 171 5.44 13.84 16.24
CA CYS A 171 4.03 13.72 16.56
C CYS A 171 3.21 14.89 15.99
N GLY A 172 2.02 14.59 15.48
CA GLY A 172 1.15 15.55 14.80
C GLY A 172 1.63 15.97 13.41
N SER A 173 2.50 15.20 12.78
CA SER A 173 2.94 15.44 11.39
C SER A 173 1.90 15.04 10.34
N GLY A 174 0.88 14.27 10.72
CA GLY A 174 -0.09 13.67 9.81
C GLY A 174 0.41 12.40 9.12
N ASN A 175 1.55 11.86 9.55
CA ASN A 175 2.03 10.57 9.08
C ASN A 175 1.16 9.43 9.62
N ILE A 176 1.04 8.33 8.89
CA ILE A 176 0.21 7.17 9.26
C ILE A 176 0.91 6.21 10.23
N ALA A 177 2.17 6.47 10.57
CA ALA A 177 2.94 5.66 11.49
C ALA A 177 2.39 5.71 12.91
N ALA A 178 2.33 4.54 13.58
CA ALA A 178 1.84 4.44 14.96
C ALA A 178 2.82 5.02 15.99
N SER A 179 4.08 5.24 15.62
CA SER A 179 5.12 5.77 16.51
C SER A 179 5.65 7.09 16.01
N CYS A 180 5.77 8.06 16.89
CA CYS A 180 6.30 9.38 16.59
C CYS A 180 7.21 9.89 17.69
N LEU A 181 8.02 10.91 17.41
CA LEU A 181 8.83 11.61 18.38
C LEU A 181 8.05 12.82 18.96
N ASP A 182 7.96 12.89 20.26
CA ASP A 182 7.45 14.08 20.95
C ASP A 182 8.29 15.31 20.56
N ARG A 183 7.65 16.40 20.14
CA ARG A 183 8.33 17.60 19.62
C ARG A 183 9.24 18.30 20.61
N ARG A 184 8.99 18.14 21.91
CA ARG A 184 9.73 18.84 22.97
C ARG A 184 10.83 17.97 23.55
N THR A 185 10.54 16.70 23.78
CA THR A 185 11.46 15.79 24.47
C THR A 185 12.24 14.89 23.52
N LEU A 186 11.83 14.83 22.26
CA LEU A 186 12.33 13.90 21.23
C LEU A 186 12.31 12.44 21.67
N ARG A 187 11.42 12.09 22.60
CA ARG A 187 11.21 10.70 23.02
C ARG A 187 10.12 10.06 22.19
N PRO A 188 10.26 8.76 21.90
CA PRO A 188 9.21 8.03 21.19
C PRO A 188 7.90 8.01 21.97
N ARG A 189 6.80 8.21 21.24
CA ARG A 189 5.40 8.06 21.69
C ARG A 189 4.64 7.23 20.69
N VAL A 190 3.58 6.56 21.11
CA VAL A 190 2.57 5.92 20.28
C VAL A 190 1.36 6.85 20.26
N GLU A 191 0.89 7.23 19.06
CA GLU A 191 -0.37 8.00 18.86
C GLU A 191 -1.56 7.07 18.66
#